data_5d07e4dadb5fe931ba6d402641ea26d6
#
_entry.id   5d07e4dadb5fe931ba6d402641ea26d6
#
_cell.length_a   1.000
_cell.length_b   1.000
_cell.length_c   1.000
_cell.angle_alpha   90.00
_cell.angle_beta   90.00
_cell.angle_gamma   90.00
#
_symmetry.space_group_name_H-M   'P 1'
#
loop_
_entity.id
_entity.type
_entity.pdbx_description
1 polymer ?
#
loop_
_entity_poly.entity_id
_entity_poly.type
_entity_poly.pdbx_seq_one_letter_code
_entity_poly.pdbx_strand_id
1 'polypeptide(L)'
;VHGYEVDDACRKIVKDAGYGDYFLHRTGHSIGTTVHGNGANIDNLETRDERLIVPGTCFSVEPGIYLAGSMAVRTEVDVYVTTAGKAEVLGGVQQELVLLG
;
A
#
# COMPACT_ATOMS: atom_id res chain seq x y z
N VAL A 1 14.80 4.53 0.85
CA VAL A 1 13.55 4.80 0.13
C VAL A 1 12.59 5.53 1.06
N HIS A 2 11.95 6.55 0.56
CA HIS A 2 10.95 7.32 1.30
C HIS A 2 9.55 6.74 1.06
N GLY A 3 8.63 7.03 1.99
CA GLY A 3 7.25 6.55 1.87
C GLY A 3 6.56 7.01 0.58
N TYR A 4 6.80 8.27 0.17
CA TYR A 4 6.20 8.79 -1.06
C TYR A 4 6.71 8.09 -2.32
N GLU A 5 7.95 7.62 -2.33
CA GLU A 5 8.53 6.95 -3.51
C GLU A 5 7.84 5.60 -3.76
N VAL A 6 7.49 4.89 -2.70
CA VAL A 6 6.78 3.61 -2.82
C VAL A 6 5.34 3.84 -3.30
N ASP A 7 4.68 4.89 -2.80
CA ASP A 7 3.35 5.28 -3.29
C ASP A 7 3.40 5.64 -4.78
N ASP A 8 4.39 6.43 -5.19
CA ASP A 8 4.58 6.80 -6.59
C ASP A 8 4.76 5.57 -7.49
N ALA A 9 5.56 4.60 -7.04
CA ALA A 9 5.79 3.35 -7.79
C ALA A 9 4.50 2.55 -7.98
N CYS A 10 3.71 2.40 -6.93
CA CYS A 10 2.42 1.71 -6.99
C CYS A 10 1.43 2.47 -7.86
N ARG A 11 1.31 3.77 -7.66
CA ARG A 11 0.40 4.64 -8.40
C ARG A 11 0.71 4.67 -9.89
N LYS A 12 1.99 4.62 -10.26
CA LYS A 12 2.41 4.53 -11.65
C LYS A 12 1.89 3.27 -12.32
N ILE A 13 1.96 2.13 -11.64
CA ILE A 13 1.44 0.86 -12.16
C ILE A 13 -0.06 0.98 -12.44
N VAL A 14 -0.82 1.53 -11.51
CA VAL A 14 -2.27 1.73 -11.66
C VAL A 14 -2.58 2.70 -12.78
N LYS A 15 -1.82 3.80 -12.87
CA LYS A 15 -1.96 4.81 -13.93
C LYS A 15 -1.65 4.23 -15.31
N ASP A 16 -0.57 3.47 -15.44
CA ASP A 16 -0.15 2.86 -16.71
C ASP A 16 -1.18 1.81 -17.18
N ALA A 17 -1.92 1.20 -16.27
CA ALA A 17 -3.04 0.30 -16.60
C ALA A 17 -4.33 1.05 -16.96
N GLY A 18 -4.36 2.38 -16.90
CA GLY A 18 -5.51 3.21 -17.28
C GLY A 18 -6.48 3.55 -16.14
N TYR A 19 -6.12 3.27 -14.88
CA TYR A 19 -7.01 3.47 -13.74
C TYR A 19 -6.53 4.51 -12.73
N GLY A 20 -5.56 5.34 -13.08
CA GLY A 20 -4.97 6.32 -12.17
C GLY A 20 -5.97 7.26 -11.52
N ASP A 21 -6.98 7.73 -12.28
CA ASP A 21 -8.01 8.65 -11.77
C ASP A 21 -8.96 8.00 -10.76
N TYR A 22 -8.94 6.68 -10.64
CA TYR A 22 -9.82 5.91 -9.76
C TYR A 22 -9.09 5.41 -8.50
N PHE A 23 -7.82 5.69 -8.36
CA PHE A 23 -7.04 5.38 -7.16
C PHE A 23 -7.04 6.60 -6.24
N LEU A 24 -7.98 6.62 -5.30
CA LEU A 24 -8.43 7.81 -4.59
C LEU A 24 -7.79 7.99 -3.20
N HIS A 25 -6.89 7.09 -2.78
CA HIS A 25 -6.22 7.18 -1.49
C HIS A 25 -4.75 6.78 -1.60
N ARG A 26 -3.99 6.98 -0.55
CA ARG A 26 -2.59 6.56 -0.48
C ARG A 26 -2.47 5.03 -0.59
N THR A 27 -1.28 4.56 -0.98
CA THR A 27 -1.02 3.12 -1.13
C THR A 27 -1.07 2.39 0.21
N GLY A 28 -0.64 3.01 1.29
CA GLY A 28 -0.68 2.35 2.58
C GLY A 28 -0.27 3.23 3.75
N HIS A 29 -0.23 2.62 4.91
CA HIS A 29 0.10 3.30 6.17
C HIS A 29 1.03 2.47 7.03
N SER A 30 1.74 3.14 7.94
CA SER A 30 2.55 2.47 8.94
C SER A 30 1.67 1.60 9.86
N ILE A 31 2.21 0.45 10.23
CA ILE A 31 1.59 -0.46 11.21
C ILE A 31 2.56 -0.58 12.38
N GLY A 32 2.05 -0.38 13.59
CA GLY A 32 2.80 -0.56 14.83
C GLY A 32 2.06 -1.51 15.77
N THR A 33 2.05 -1.17 17.05
CA THR A 33 1.22 -1.88 18.03
C THR A 33 -0.28 -1.59 17.85
N THR A 34 -0.59 -0.56 17.05
CA THR A 34 -1.94 -0.21 16.61
C THR A 34 -2.02 -0.33 15.09
N VAL A 35 -3.24 -0.36 14.56
CA VAL A 35 -3.49 -0.45 13.10
C VAL A 35 -2.79 0.67 12.33
N HIS A 36 -2.76 1.88 12.89
CA HIS A 36 -2.03 3.01 12.33
C HIS A 36 -0.88 3.37 13.26
N GLY A 37 0.34 3.02 12.84
CA GLY A 37 1.56 3.31 13.61
C GLY A 37 2.13 4.69 13.33
N ASN A 38 3.26 4.99 13.99
CA ASN A 38 3.92 6.30 13.90
C ASN A 38 5.05 6.35 12.85
N GLY A 39 5.30 5.26 12.15
CA GLY A 39 6.34 5.19 11.12
C GLY A 39 5.94 5.88 9.82
N ALA A 40 6.77 5.73 8.78
CA ALA A 40 6.49 6.27 7.47
C ALA A 40 5.23 5.63 6.87
N ASN A 41 4.37 6.47 6.31
CA ASN A 41 3.25 6.02 5.49
C ASN A 41 3.67 5.92 4.03
N ILE A 42 2.97 5.11 3.27
CA ILE A 42 3.16 4.96 1.84
C ILE A 42 2.20 5.93 1.15
N ASP A 43 2.63 7.18 1.09
CA ASP A 43 1.73 8.29 0.75
C ASP A 43 2.45 9.39 -0.03
N ASN A 44 1.93 9.73 -1.18
CA ASN A 44 2.23 10.95 -1.93
C ASN A 44 0.95 11.56 -2.52
N LEU A 45 -0.18 11.33 -1.88
CA LEU A 45 -1.48 11.85 -2.30
C LEU A 45 -2.06 12.80 -1.26
N GLU A 46 -2.33 12.29 -0.07
CA GLU A 46 -2.85 13.09 1.04
C GLU A 46 -1.74 13.94 1.67
N THR A 47 -0.58 13.33 1.82
CA THR A 47 0.64 13.94 2.31
C THR A 47 1.82 13.34 1.56
N ARG A 48 2.81 14.14 1.22
CA ARG A 48 4.08 13.61 0.73
C ARG A 48 4.89 13.13 1.91
N ASP A 49 4.87 11.83 2.18
CA ASP A 49 5.60 11.28 3.32
C ASP A 49 7.08 11.13 2.99
N GLU A 50 7.87 12.07 3.46
CA GLU A 50 9.31 12.15 3.21
C GLU A 50 10.14 11.35 4.21
N ARG A 51 9.50 10.64 5.13
CA ARG A 51 10.21 9.78 6.09
C ARG A 51 10.78 8.56 5.38
N LEU A 52 11.97 8.16 5.80
CA LEU A 52 12.61 6.96 5.28
C LEU A 52 11.91 5.71 5.81
N ILE A 53 11.76 4.74 4.94
CA ILE A 53 11.37 3.39 5.34
C ILE A 53 12.64 2.70 5.83
N VAL A 54 12.67 2.41 7.13
CA VAL A 54 13.85 1.85 7.79
C VAL A 54 13.62 0.38 8.16
N PRO A 55 14.70 -0.42 8.32
CA PRO A 55 14.58 -1.79 8.81
C PRO A 55 13.80 -1.88 10.12
N GLY A 56 13.03 -2.94 10.29
CA GLY A 56 12.21 -3.16 11.46
C GLY A 56 10.83 -2.51 11.41
N THR A 57 10.47 -1.84 10.31
CA THR A 57 9.15 -1.24 10.15
C THR A 57 8.18 -2.17 9.42
N CYS A 58 6.91 -1.96 9.68
CA CYS A 58 5.82 -2.66 9.00
C CYS A 58 4.84 -1.63 8.44
N PHE A 59 4.33 -1.89 7.25
CA PHE A 59 3.32 -1.03 6.62
C PHE A 59 2.38 -1.84 5.75
N SER A 60 1.19 -1.29 5.50
CA SER A 60 0.24 -1.88 4.58
C SER A 60 0.55 -1.46 3.13
N VAL A 61 0.19 -2.32 2.18
CA VAL A 61 0.15 -2.02 0.75
C VAL A 61 -1.24 -2.40 0.28
N GLU A 62 -2.07 -1.37 0.06
CA GLU A 62 -3.50 -1.57 -0.16
C GLU A 62 -4.07 -0.68 -1.26
N PRO A 63 -3.50 -0.75 -2.48
CA PRO A 63 -4.03 0.03 -3.59
C PRO A 63 -5.47 -0.39 -3.90
N GLY A 64 -6.27 0.58 -4.31
CA GLY A 64 -7.66 0.35 -4.65
C GLY A 64 -8.09 1.13 -5.89
N ILE A 65 -9.07 0.57 -6.60
CA ILE A 65 -9.67 1.19 -7.77
C ILE A 65 -11.18 1.27 -7.51
N TYR A 66 -11.73 2.48 -7.64
CA TYR A 66 -13.12 2.77 -7.28
C TYR A 66 -13.84 3.34 -8.50
N LEU A 67 -14.61 2.49 -9.17
CA LEU A 67 -15.42 2.87 -10.32
C LEU A 67 -16.83 3.19 -9.84
N ALA A 68 -17.11 4.47 -9.61
CA ALA A 68 -18.39 4.92 -9.06
C ALA A 68 -19.57 4.39 -9.87
N GLY A 69 -20.56 3.79 -9.17
CA GLY A 69 -21.74 3.21 -9.78
C GLY A 69 -21.53 1.86 -10.49
N SER A 70 -20.30 1.31 -10.45
CA SER A 70 -19.97 0.03 -11.08
C SER A 70 -19.38 -0.95 -10.09
N MET A 71 -18.12 -0.78 -9.72
CA MET A 71 -17.44 -1.68 -8.79
C MET A 71 -16.28 -0.99 -8.08
N ALA A 72 -15.80 -1.61 -7.03
CA ALA A 72 -14.56 -1.24 -6.37
C ALA A 72 -13.77 -2.50 -6.05
N VAL A 73 -12.46 -2.39 -6.15
CA VAL A 73 -11.51 -3.45 -5.77
C VAL A 73 -10.40 -2.82 -4.96
N ARG A 74 -10.11 -3.38 -3.81
CA ARG A 74 -8.93 -3.06 -3.03
C ARG A 74 -8.21 -4.36 -2.66
N THR A 75 -6.92 -4.40 -2.93
CA THR A 75 -6.06 -5.48 -2.45
C THR A 75 -5.31 -4.98 -1.23
N GLU A 76 -4.91 -5.87 -0.35
CA GLU A 76 -4.12 -5.49 0.81
C GLU A 76 -3.16 -6.62 1.20
N VAL A 77 -1.92 -6.25 1.42
CA VAL A 77 -0.91 -7.07 2.07
C VAL A 77 -0.17 -6.22 3.09
N ASP A 78 0.39 -6.84 4.10
CA ASP A 78 1.27 -6.17 5.05
C ASP A 78 2.71 -6.55 4.74
N VAL A 79 3.59 -5.56 4.80
CA VAL A 79 5.00 -5.72 4.47
C VAL A 79 5.85 -5.38 5.69
N TYR A 80 6.79 -6.25 6.01
CA TYR A 80 7.80 -6.04 7.03
C TYR A 80 9.17 -5.86 6.37
N VAL A 81 9.90 -4.85 6.80
CA VAL A 81 11.28 -4.63 6.34
C VAL A 81 12.24 -5.26 7.33
N THR A 82 12.94 -6.30 6.89
CA THR A 82 13.87 -7.04 7.75
C THR A 82 15.08 -6.20 8.15
N THR A 83 15.82 -6.67 9.15
CA THR A 83 17.07 -6.01 9.58
C THR A 83 18.13 -5.99 8.47
N ALA A 84 18.04 -6.91 7.50
CA ALA A 84 18.90 -6.92 6.31
C ALA A 84 18.40 -5.96 5.20
N GLY A 85 17.31 -5.22 5.43
CA GLY A 85 16.76 -4.27 4.47
C GLY A 85 15.89 -4.90 3.38
N LYS A 86 15.43 -6.14 3.56
CA LYS A 86 14.56 -6.81 2.60
C LYS A 86 13.11 -6.65 2.98
N ALA A 87 12.25 -6.38 1.99
CA ALA A 87 10.80 -6.36 2.18
C ALA A 87 10.25 -7.79 2.13
N GLU A 88 9.45 -8.15 3.13
CA GLU A 88 8.77 -9.44 3.20
C GLU A 88 7.27 -9.22 3.34
N VAL A 89 6.48 -9.92 2.54
CA VAL A 89 5.03 -9.93 2.68
C VAL A 89 4.66 -10.89 3.81
N LEU A 90 3.93 -10.40 4.79
CA LEU A 90 3.46 -11.18 5.93
C LEU A 90 2.21 -11.96 5.56
N GLY A 91 2.13 -13.21 6.02
CA GLY A 91 1.06 -14.11 5.64
C GLY A 91 1.18 -14.58 4.20
N GLY A 92 0.13 -15.14 3.65
CA GLY A 92 0.08 -15.56 2.25
C GLY A 92 -0.42 -14.45 1.34
N VAL A 93 -0.06 -14.52 0.07
CA VAL A 93 -0.66 -13.67 -0.96
C VAL A 93 -1.86 -14.42 -1.55
N GLN A 94 -3.04 -13.82 -1.42
CA GLN A 94 -4.27 -14.39 -1.97
C GLN A 94 -4.20 -14.41 -3.50
N GLN A 95 -4.42 -15.56 -4.11
CA GLN A 95 -4.35 -15.74 -5.56
C GLN A 95 -5.72 -15.81 -6.23
N GLU A 96 -6.78 -16.04 -5.46
CA GLU A 96 -8.12 -16.23 -5.97
C GLU A 96 -9.14 -15.47 -5.13
N LEU A 97 -10.26 -15.12 -5.77
CA LEU A 97 -11.39 -14.55 -5.06
C LEU A 97 -12.13 -15.64 -4.29
N VAL A 98 -12.50 -15.32 -3.05
CA VAL A 98 -13.40 -16.17 -2.28
C VAL A 98 -14.83 -15.82 -2.69
N LEU A 99 -15.52 -16.75 -3.32
CA LEU A 99 -16.90 -16.56 -3.76
C LEU A 99 -17.86 -16.89 -2.65
N LEU A 100 -18.79 -15.98 -2.41
CA LEU A 100 -19.84 -16.14 -1.39
C LEU A 100 -21.16 -16.52 -2.05
N GLY A 101 -21.68 -17.64 -1.64
CA GLY A 101 -22.97 -18.15 -2.11
C GLY A 101 -22.92 -18.88 -3.37
#